data_228194b42ce09870d46c3f074a32272c
#
_entry.id   228194b42ce09870d46c3f074a32272c
#
_cell.length_a   1.000
_cell.length_b   1.000
_cell.length_c   1.000
_cell.angle_alpha   90.00
_cell.angle_beta   90.00
_cell.angle_gamma   90.00
#
_symmetry.space_group_name_H-M   'P 1'
#
loop_
_entity.id
_entity.type
_entity.pdbx_description
1 polymer ?
#
loop_
_entity_poly.entity_id
_entity_poly.type
_entity_poly.pdbx_seq_one_letter_code
_entity_poly.pdbx_strand_id
1 'polypeptide(L)'
;MPDASVHEITDLLQAWNSGDDQALEKLTPLVYAELYRAAKRCMAKERPDHTLQTTALINELYVRVVDLKRVNWQNRAHFFAICARLMRRILTDFFRAGRYLKRGGGATIVSLDTSAVVGRQARKDLLAIDEALSRLATVDPRKSQVVELRFFGGMSVKETAEVLKVSPETVMRDWKLAKAWLLGELKA
;
A
#
# COMPACT_ATOMS: atom_id res chain seq x y z
N MET A 1 8.32 -20.16 13.06
CA MET A 1 9.48 -20.02 12.17
C MET A 1 9.32 -18.78 11.28
N PRO A 2 9.38 -17.56 11.82
CA PRO A 2 9.25 -16.33 10.99
C PRO A 2 10.59 -15.76 10.51
N ASP A 3 11.72 -16.25 11.05
CA ASP A 3 13.03 -15.59 10.85
C ASP A 3 13.73 -15.96 9.52
N ALA A 4 13.62 -17.19 9.06
CA ALA A 4 14.26 -17.63 7.81
C ALA A 4 13.71 -16.87 6.58
N SER A 5 12.39 -16.65 6.51
CA SER A 5 11.77 -15.94 5.38
C SER A 5 12.15 -14.45 5.32
N VAL A 6 12.47 -13.82 6.45
CA VAL A 6 12.87 -12.40 6.50
C VAL A 6 14.26 -12.20 5.90
N HIS A 7 15.22 -13.07 6.24
CA HIS A 7 16.58 -13.04 5.69
C HIS A 7 16.55 -13.38 4.19
N GLU A 8 15.84 -14.45 3.81
CA GLU A 8 15.71 -14.86 2.42
C GLU A 8 15.16 -13.74 1.51
N ILE A 9 14.12 -13.03 1.94
CA ILE A 9 13.57 -11.89 1.20
C ILE A 9 14.62 -10.78 1.07
N THR A 10 15.40 -10.52 2.12
CA THR A 10 16.45 -9.49 2.10
C THR A 10 17.57 -9.86 1.13
N ASP A 11 18.01 -11.11 1.14
CA ASP A 11 19.06 -11.63 0.26
C ASP A 11 18.63 -11.57 -1.21
N LEU A 12 17.38 -11.95 -1.52
CA LEU A 12 16.82 -11.85 -2.87
C LEU A 12 16.71 -10.39 -3.34
N LEU A 13 16.34 -9.46 -2.46
CA LEU A 13 16.31 -8.03 -2.78
C LEU A 13 17.71 -7.49 -3.10
N GLN A 14 18.73 -7.93 -2.39
CA GLN A 14 20.12 -7.54 -2.64
C GLN A 14 20.65 -8.16 -3.94
N ALA A 15 20.32 -9.42 -4.23
CA ALA A 15 20.65 -10.06 -5.50
C ALA A 15 19.99 -9.31 -6.67
N TRP A 16 18.73 -8.92 -6.54
CA TRP A 16 18.03 -8.12 -7.55
C TRP A 16 18.69 -6.73 -7.75
N ASN A 17 19.14 -6.06 -6.69
CA ASN A 17 19.93 -4.82 -6.80
C ASN A 17 21.21 -5.01 -7.63
N SER A 18 21.80 -6.20 -7.56
CA SER A 18 23.05 -6.56 -8.27
C SER A 18 22.80 -6.99 -9.72
N GLY A 19 21.52 -6.97 -10.20
CA GLY A 19 21.15 -7.31 -11.58
C GLY A 19 20.74 -8.76 -11.78
N ASP A 20 20.49 -9.53 -10.71
CA ASP A 20 19.94 -10.89 -10.84
C ASP A 20 18.41 -10.83 -11.04
N ASP A 21 17.97 -10.91 -12.31
CA ASP A 21 16.55 -10.91 -12.65
C ASP A 21 15.80 -12.13 -12.10
N GLN A 22 16.48 -13.28 -11.90
CA GLN A 22 15.87 -14.47 -11.32
C GLN A 22 15.53 -14.27 -9.83
N ALA A 23 16.21 -13.37 -9.15
CA ALA A 23 15.90 -13.03 -7.77
C ALA A 23 14.49 -12.47 -7.61
N LEU A 24 14.01 -11.66 -8.58
CA LEU A 24 12.64 -11.15 -8.58
C LEU A 24 11.60 -12.27 -8.75
N GLU A 25 11.85 -13.25 -9.59
CA GLU A 25 10.97 -14.40 -9.79
C GLU A 25 10.83 -15.21 -8.50
N LYS A 26 11.92 -15.42 -7.76
CA LYS A 26 11.94 -16.12 -6.48
C LYS A 26 11.32 -15.28 -5.35
N LEU A 27 11.51 -13.97 -5.37
CA LEU A 27 10.95 -13.03 -4.38
C LEU A 27 9.42 -12.98 -4.45
N THR A 28 8.87 -12.95 -5.66
CA THR A 28 7.44 -12.75 -5.91
C THR A 28 6.54 -13.69 -5.09
N PRO A 29 6.69 -15.02 -5.09
CA PRO A 29 5.82 -15.91 -4.29
C PRO A 29 5.97 -15.70 -2.78
N LEU A 30 7.15 -15.31 -2.30
CA LEU A 30 7.40 -15.10 -0.87
C LEU A 30 6.66 -13.88 -0.32
N VAL A 31 6.54 -12.81 -1.11
CA VAL A 31 5.89 -11.56 -0.68
C VAL A 31 4.41 -11.48 -1.07
N TYR A 32 3.97 -12.31 -2.03
CA TYR A 32 2.62 -12.24 -2.61
C TYR A 32 1.51 -12.36 -1.57
N ALA A 33 1.58 -13.34 -0.68
CA ALA A 33 0.54 -13.59 0.31
C ALA A 33 0.34 -12.41 1.27
N GLU A 34 1.41 -11.70 1.62
CA GLU A 34 1.34 -10.53 2.50
C GLU A 34 0.80 -9.31 1.77
N LEU A 35 1.27 -9.05 0.56
CA LEU A 35 0.76 -7.97 -0.30
C LEU A 35 -0.72 -8.18 -0.61
N TYR A 36 -1.13 -9.43 -0.90
CA TYR A 36 -2.53 -9.76 -1.14
C TYR A 36 -3.40 -9.48 0.10
N ARG A 37 -2.95 -9.88 1.29
CA ARG A 37 -3.65 -9.59 2.55
C ARG A 37 -3.76 -8.09 2.81
N ALA A 38 -2.71 -7.31 2.51
CA ALA A 38 -2.72 -5.87 2.63
C ALA A 38 -3.74 -5.23 1.65
N ALA A 39 -3.68 -5.61 0.37
CA ALA A 39 -4.61 -5.16 -0.66
C ALA A 39 -6.07 -5.51 -0.30
N LYS A 40 -6.32 -6.73 0.14
CA LYS A 40 -7.66 -7.18 0.56
C LYS A 40 -8.20 -6.36 1.73
N ARG A 41 -7.35 -6.01 2.72
CA ARG A 41 -7.78 -5.12 3.83
C ARG A 41 -8.18 -3.73 3.35
N CYS A 42 -7.41 -3.15 2.41
CA CYS A 42 -7.74 -1.85 1.84
C CYS A 42 -9.07 -1.87 1.09
N MET A 43 -9.45 -3.02 0.56
CA MET A 43 -10.68 -3.24 -0.23
C MET A 43 -11.80 -3.93 0.56
N ALA A 44 -11.64 -4.17 1.87
CA ALA A 44 -12.52 -5.02 2.68
C ALA A 44 -13.97 -4.50 2.88
N LYS A 45 -14.24 -3.23 2.56
CA LYS A 45 -15.60 -2.68 2.58
C LYS A 45 -16.35 -2.89 1.26
N GLU A 46 -15.77 -3.62 0.36
CA GLU A 46 -16.29 -3.92 -0.96
C GLU A 46 -17.01 -5.29 -0.97
N ARG A 47 -17.91 -5.52 -1.93
CA ARG A 47 -18.71 -6.76 -2.04
C ARG A 47 -17.85 -8.01 -2.30
N PRO A 48 -18.34 -9.25 -2.01
CA PRO A 48 -17.58 -10.50 -2.09
C PRO A 48 -16.94 -10.83 -3.45
N ASP A 49 -17.41 -10.20 -4.54
CA ASP A 49 -16.93 -10.45 -5.91
C ASP A 49 -15.58 -9.76 -6.26
N HIS A 50 -14.91 -9.17 -5.26
CA HIS A 50 -13.72 -8.31 -5.47
C HIS A 50 -12.36 -9.03 -5.50
N THR A 51 -12.31 -10.36 -5.54
CA THR A 51 -11.05 -11.10 -5.66
C THR A 51 -10.27 -10.70 -6.93
N LEU A 52 -10.99 -10.50 -8.03
CA LEU A 52 -10.42 -10.02 -9.30
C LEU A 52 -9.80 -8.62 -9.15
N GLN A 53 -10.43 -7.72 -8.40
CA GLN A 53 -9.93 -6.37 -8.17
C GLN A 53 -8.69 -6.36 -7.27
N THR A 54 -8.66 -7.19 -6.23
CA THR A 54 -7.48 -7.36 -5.38
C THR A 54 -6.29 -7.86 -6.19
N THR A 55 -6.50 -8.85 -7.06
CA THR A 55 -5.46 -9.38 -7.95
C THR A 55 -4.98 -8.31 -8.94
N ALA A 56 -5.89 -7.53 -9.52
CA ALA A 56 -5.54 -6.43 -10.42
C ALA A 56 -4.70 -5.35 -9.71
N LEU A 57 -5.05 -5.01 -8.46
CA LEU A 57 -4.26 -4.09 -7.63
C LEU A 57 -2.84 -4.64 -7.39
N ILE A 58 -2.71 -5.93 -7.11
CA ILE A 58 -1.40 -6.57 -6.91
C ILE A 58 -0.60 -6.58 -8.22
N ASN A 59 -1.21 -6.92 -9.35
CA ASN A 59 -0.53 -6.90 -10.64
C ASN A 59 -0.02 -5.50 -10.98
N GLU A 60 -0.83 -4.47 -10.80
CA GLU A 60 -0.41 -3.07 -10.99
C GLU A 60 0.72 -2.67 -10.04
N LEU A 61 0.67 -3.15 -8.77
CA LEU A 61 1.75 -2.93 -7.82
C LEU A 61 3.06 -3.56 -8.32
N TYR A 62 3.03 -4.80 -8.82
CA TYR A 62 4.22 -5.47 -9.35
C TYR A 62 4.80 -4.73 -10.56
N VAL A 63 3.97 -4.32 -11.50
CA VAL A 63 4.41 -3.52 -12.65
C VAL A 63 5.17 -2.27 -12.17
N ARG A 64 4.60 -1.53 -11.22
CA ARG A 64 5.25 -0.33 -10.68
C ARG A 64 6.52 -0.63 -9.89
N VAL A 65 6.58 -1.76 -9.17
CA VAL A 65 7.78 -2.18 -8.44
C VAL A 65 8.92 -2.52 -9.41
N VAL A 66 8.62 -3.23 -10.49
CA VAL A 66 9.62 -3.58 -11.52
C VAL A 66 10.14 -2.34 -12.24
N ASP A 67 9.27 -1.35 -12.48
CA ASP A 67 9.64 -0.08 -13.12
C ASP A 67 10.53 0.83 -12.24
N LEU A 68 10.69 0.53 -10.95
CA LEU A 68 11.54 1.30 -10.03
C LEU A 68 13.04 1.01 -10.25
N LYS A 69 13.58 1.35 -11.40
CA LYS A 69 14.97 1.07 -11.86
C LYS A 69 16.09 1.69 -10.98
N ARG A 70 15.76 2.53 -9.99
CA ARG A 70 16.74 3.27 -9.17
C ARG A 70 16.61 3.06 -7.67
N VAL A 71 15.80 2.11 -7.24
CA VAL A 71 15.64 1.82 -5.82
C VAL A 71 16.74 0.87 -5.38
N ASN A 72 17.55 1.32 -4.43
CA ASN A 72 18.47 0.44 -3.72
C ASN A 72 17.69 -0.25 -2.59
N TRP A 73 17.27 -1.48 -2.83
CA TRP A 73 16.51 -2.30 -1.87
C TRP A 73 17.40 -2.65 -0.68
N GLN A 74 17.05 -2.18 0.50
CA GLN A 74 17.88 -2.39 1.70
C GLN A 74 17.54 -3.70 2.42
N ASN A 75 16.27 -3.93 2.68
CA ASN A 75 15.75 -5.09 3.37
C ASN A 75 14.24 -5.27 3.11
N ARG A 76 13.68 -6.34 3.70
CA ARG A 76 12.25 -6.65 3.62
C ARG A 76 11.35 -5.50 4.08
N ALA A 77 11.66 -4.86 5.20
CA ALA A 77 10.85 -3.76 5.74
C ALA A 77 10.83 -2.55 4.80
N HIS A 78 11.98 -2.21 4.18
CA HIS A 78 12.08 -1.18 3.15
C HIS A 78 11.24 -1.50 1.91
N PHE A 79 11.25 -2.76 1.45
CA PHE A 79 10.42 -3.22 0.33
C PHE A 79 8.93 -3.01 0.61
N PHE A 80 8.42 -3.50 1.75
CA PHE A 80 7.03 -3.34 2.11
C PHE A 80 6.62 -1.88 2.34
N ALA A 81 7.54 -1.04 2.81
CA ALA A 81 7.30 0.40 2.95
C ALA A 81 7.07 1.08 1.59
N ILE A 82 7.86 0.71 0.58
CA ILE A 82 7.67 1.22 -0.80
C ILE A 82 6.37 0.68 -1.38
N CYS A 83 6.09 -0.61 -1.22
CA CYS A 83 4.82 -1.22 -1.64
C CYS A 83 3.60 -0.52 -1.01
N ALA A 84 3.67 -0.13 0.26
CA ALA A 84 2.61 0.61 0.95
C ALA A 84 2.30 1.95 0.26
N ARG A 85 3.33 2.72 -0.07
CA ARG A 85 3.20 4.01 -0.78
C ARG A 85 2.63 3.83 -2.18
N LEU A 86 3.13 2.85 -2.91
CA LEU A 86 2.63 2.52 -4.25
C LEU A 86 1.16 2.08 -4.20
N MET A 87 0.80 1.20 -3.27
CA MET A 87 -0.57 0.71 -3.11
C MET A 87 -1.54 1.85 -2.80
N ARG A 88 -1.19 2.76 -1.88
CA ARG A 88 -1.96 3.96 -1.60
C ARG A 88 -2.17 4.78 -2.88
N ARG A 89 -1.09 5.03 -3.63
CA ARG A 89 -1.14 5.82 -4.87
C ARG A 89 -2.01 5.15 -5.93
N ILE A 90 -1.84 3.85 -6.17
CA ILE A 90 -2.63 3.09 -7.15
C ILE A 90 -4.13 3.17 -6.81
N LEU A 91 -4.49 2.93 -5.55
CA LEU A 91 -5.87 3.00 -5.10
C LEU A 91 -6.46 4.42 -5.29
N THR A 92 -5.70 5.45 -4.91
CA THR A 92 -6.14 6.85 -5.06
C THR A 92 -6.34 7.20 -6.54
N ASP A 93 -5.38 6.86 -7.40
CA ASP A 93 -5.44 7.10 -8.85
C ASP A 93 -6.66 6.38 -9.45
N PHE A 94 -6.85 5.10 -9.10
CA PHE A 94 -7.97 4.29 -9.56
C PHE A 94 -9.33 4.91 -9.19
N PHE A 95 -9.49 5.32 -7.93
CA PHE A 95 -10.75 5.91 -7.48
C PHE A 95 -10.99 7.32 -8.03
N ARG A 96 -9.94 8.11 -8.27
CA ARG A 96 -10.04 9.41 -8.95
C ARG A 96 -10.43 9.24 -10.41
N ALA A 97 -9.81 8.33 -11.14
CA ALA A 97 -10.12 8.05 -12.55
C ALA A 97 -11.60 7.66 -12.73
N GLY A 98 -12.15 6.83 -11.86
CA GLY A 98 -13.57 6.48 -11.88
C GLY A 98 -14.55 7.67 -11.66
N ARG A 99 -14.08 8.82 -11.13
CA ARG A 99 -14.87 10.07 -11.07
C ARG A 99 -14.87 10.82 -12.41
N TYR A 100 -13.75 10.82 -13.12
CA TYR A 100 -13.61 11.53 -14.40
C TYR A 100 -14.42 10.86 -15.53
N LEU A 101 -14.42 9.53 -15.62
CA LEU A 101 -15.21 8.80 -16.62
C LEU A 101 -16.70 9.08 -16.52
N LYS A 102 -17.23 9.27 -15.32
CA LYS A 102 -18.66 9.63 -15.10
C LYS A 102 -19.01 11.07 -15.50
N ARG A 103 -18.00 11.92 -15.74
CA ARG A 103 -18.18 13.33 -16.16
C ARG A 103 -17.82 13.59 -17.63
N GLY A 104 -17.63 12.55 -18.48
CA GLY A 104 -17.45 12.71 -19.92
C GLY A 104 -16.03 13.04 -20.39
N GLY A 105 -15.01 12.80 -19.58
CA GLY A 105 -13.61 12.99 -19.98
C GLY A 105 -13.02 11.75 -20.67
N GLY A 106 -12.75 11.83 -21.96
CA GLY A 106 -12.08 10.78 -22.73
C GLY A 106 -10.59 10.70 -22.42
N ALA A 107 -10.20 9.87 -21.47
CA ALA A 107 -8.82 9.46 -21.24
C ALA A 107 -8.74 7.94 -21.30
N THR A 108 -7.80 7.44 -22.11
CA THR A 108 -7.52 6.01 -22.25
C THR A 108 -6.98 5.48 -20.92
N ILE A 109 -7.85 4.82 -20.16
CA ILE A 109 -7.48 4.14 -18.91
C ILE A 109 -7.10 2.73 -19.28
N VAL A 110 -5.89 2.31 -18.90
CA VAL A 110 -5.54 0.88 -18.85
C VAL A 110 -6.63 0.19 -18.03
N SER A 111 -7.34 -0.69 -18.68
CA SER A 111 -8.59 -1.31 -18.25
C SER A 111 -8.38 -2.21 -17.02
N LEU A 112 -8.44 -1.63 -15.85
CA LEU A 112 -9.08 -2.32 -14.73
C LEU A 112 -10.57 -2.28 -15.07
N ASP A 113 -11.12 -3.41 -15.45
CA ASP A 113 -12.47 -3.58 -15.96
C ASP A 113 -13.47 -2.75 -15.14
N THR A 114 -13.94 -1.64 -15.72
CA THR A 114 -14.83 -0.68 -15.06
C THR A 114 -16.24 -1.21 -14.84
N SER A 115 -16.52 -2.44 -15.23
CA SER A 115 -17.79 -3.14 -14.98
C SER A 115 -17.93 -3.59 -13.52
N ALA A 116 -16.83 -3.70 -12.77
CA ALA A 116 -16.91 -3.97 -11.35
C ALA A 116 -17.27 -2.67 -10.58
N VAL A 117 -18.49 -2.58 -10.19
CA VAL A 117 -19.04 -1.48 -9.38
C VAL A 117 -18.35 -1.48 -8.00
N VAL A 118 -17.22 -0.80 -7.91
CA VAL A 118 -16.66 -0.39 -6.61
C VAL A 118 -17.77 0.33 -5.85
N GLY A 119 -18.16 -0.15 -4.70
CA GLY A 119 -19.23 0.44 -3.92
C GLY A 119 -18.97 1.94 -3.76
N ARG A 120 -19.95 2.77 -4.16
CA ARG A 120 -19.83 4.24 -4.17
C ARG A 120 -19.33 4.78 -2.81
N GLN A 121 -19.70 4.09 -1.72
CA GLN A 121 -19.34 4.47 -0.36
C GLN A 121 -17.88 4.16 -0.06
N ALA A 122 -17.39 2.96 -0.36
CA ALA A 122 -15.99 2.57 -0.10
C ALA A 122 -15.00 3.46 -0.88
N ARG A 123 -15.35 3.84 -2.11
CA ARG A 123 -14.58 4.82 -2.90
C ARG A 123 -14.50 6.18 -2.21
N LYS A 124 -15.64 6.70 -1.70
CA LYS A 124 -15.67 7.97 -0.97
C LYS A 124 -14.82 7.89 0.31
N ASP A 125 -14.97 6.79 1.07
CA ASP A 125 -14.24 6.58 2.29
C ASP A 125 -12.72 6.56 2.05
N LEU A 126 -12.25 5.89 1.00
CA LEU A 126 -10.83 5.76 0.69
C LEU A 126 -10.21 7.07 0.20
N LEU A 127 -10.93 7.84 -0.63
CA LEU A 127 -10.51 9.18 -1.03
C LEU A 127 -10.48 10.14 0.16
N ALA A 128 -11.48 10.09 1.04
CA ALA A 128 -11.51 10.90 2.25
C ALA A 128 -10.35 10.54 3.20
N ILE A 129 -10.00 9.26 3.33
CA ILE A 129 -8.82 8.81 4.08
C ILE A 129 -7.55 9.37 3.44
N ASP A 130 -7.40 9.33 2.10
CA ASP A 130 -6.21 9.85 1.40
C ASP A 130 -6.06 11.36 1.60
N GLU A 131 -7.15 12.12 1.50
CA GLU A 131 -7.17 13.56 1.76
C GLU A 131 -6.83 13.88 3.22
N ALA A 132 -7.41 13.16 4.18
CA ALA A 132 -7.10 13.31 5.59
C ALA A 132 -5.65 12.95 5.90
N LEU A 133 -5.10 11.87 5.34
CA LEU A 133 -3.68 11.53 5.48
C LEU A 133 -2.76 12.58 4.89
N SER A 134 -3.16 13.21 3.79
CA SER A 134 -2.39 14.30 3.18
C SER A 134 -2.36 15.53 4.09
N ARG A 135 -3.50 15.87 4.73
CA ARG A 135 -3.54 16.94 5.76
C ARG A 135 -2.73 16.55 7.00
N LEU A 136 -2.84 15.29 7.48
CA LEU A 136 -2.04 14.82 8.60
C LEU A 136 -0.54 14.91 8.31
N ALA A 137 -0.13 14.64 7.06
CA ALA A 137 1.28 14.73 6.67
C ALA A 137 1.85 16.16 6.76
N THR A 138 1.02 17.20 6.63
CA THR A 138 1.46 18.60 6.83
C THR A 138 1.62 18.97 8.30
N VAL A 139 0.85 18.33 9.20
CA VAL A 139 0.88 18.59 10.64
C VAL A 139 1.87 17.69 11.35
N ASP A 140 1.85 16.39 11.03
CA ASP A 140 2.73 15.39 11.62
C ASP A 140 3.05 14.28 10.58
N PRO A 141 4.15 14.47 9.82
CA PRO A 141 4.54 13.52 8.77
C PRO A 141 4.74 12.09 9.28
N ARG A 142 5.29 11.94 10.49
CA ARG A 142 5.56 10.61 11.06
C ARG A 142 4.26 9.84 11.36
N LYS A 143 3.26 10.50 11.93
CA LYS A 143 1.95 9.87 12.19
C LYS A 143 1.26 9.46 10.88
N SER A 144 1.35 10.29 9.83
CA SER A 144 0.85 9.93 8.51
C SER A 144 1.57 8.69 7.96
N GLN A 145 2.90 8.64 8.07
CA GLN A 145 3.70 7.47 7.64
C GLN A 145 3.35 6.21 8.44
N VAL A 146 3.14 6.30 9.75
CA VAL A 146 2.69 5.16 10.55
C VAL A 146 1.38 4.58 10.03
N VAL A 147 0.42 5.44 9.66
CA VAL A 147 -0.85 4.96 9.07
C VAL A 147 -0.61 4.32 7.70
N GLU A 148 0.18 4.95 6.86
CA GLU A 148 0.49 4.45 5.52
C GLU A 148 1.11 3.05 5.56
N LEU A 149 2.15 2.86 6.36
CA LEU A 149 2.86 1.59 6.50
C LEU A 149 1.96 0.49 7.09
N ARG A 150 1.17 0.80 8.11
CA ARG A 150 0.34 -0.18 8.79
C ARG A 150 -0.96 -0.50 8.06
N PHE A 151 -1.62 0.49 7.48
CA PHE A 151 -2.90 0.31 6.80
C PHE A 151 -2.70 -0.22 5.38
N PHE A 152 -1.93 0.49 4.56
CA PHE A 152 -1.70 0.10 3.16
C PHE A 152 -0.64 -0.99 3.03
N GLY A 153 0.45 -0.93 3.80
CA GLY A 153 1.53 -1.92 3.76
C GLY A 153 1.26 -3.18 4.58
N GLY A 154 0.32 -3.13 5.52
CA GLY A 154 0.05 -4.24 6.43
C GLY A 154 1.17 -4.56 7.41
N MET A 155 2.12 -3.64 7.57
CA MET A 155 3.30 -3.84 8.39
C MET A 155 2.96 -3.96 9.89
N SER A 156 3.69 -4.80 10.59
CA SER A 156 3.64 -4.91 12.04
C SER A 156 4.19 -3.65 12.72
N VAL A 157 3.96 -3.54 14.04
CA VAL A 157 4.55 -2.47 14.84
C VAL A 157 6.08 -2.49 14.76
N LYS A 158 6.69 -3.68 14.83
CA LYS A 158 8.16 -3.85 14.80
C LYS A 158 8.75 -3.40 13.46
N GLU A 159 8.19 -3.86 12.34
CA GLU A 159 8.62 -3.46 11.01
C GLU A 159 8.44 -1.96 10.75
N THR A 160 7.32 -1.39 11.21
CA THR A 160 7.09 0.06 11.12
C THR A 160 8.11 0.84 11.94
N ALA A 161 8.46 0.36 13.13
CA ALA A 161 9.48 0.95 14.00
C ALA A 161 10.87 0.92 13.33
N GLU A 162 11.22 -0.19 12.69
CA GLU A 162 12.45 -0.35 11.92
C GLU A 162 12.57 0.66 10.78
N VAL A 163 11.50 0.76 9.95
CA VAL A 163 11.48 1.70 8.81
C VAL A 163 11.58 3.15 9.26
N LEU A 164 10.86 3.52 10.32
CA LEU A 164 10.81 4.90 10.82
C LEU A 164 11.93 5.23 11.78
N LYS A 165 12.77 4.26 12.14
CA LYS A 165 13.88 4.38 13.10
C LYS A 165 13.42 4.95 14.45
N VAL A 166 12.33 4.41 14.98
CA VAL A 166 11.71 4.79 16.26
C VAL A 166 11.41 3.55 17.09
N SER A 167 11.06 3.72 18.38
CA SER A 167 10.68 2.56 19.20
C SER A 167 9.29 2.04 18.86
N PRO A 168 9.00 0.74 19.11
CA PRO A 168 7.67 0.15 18.96
C PRO A 168 6.58 0.90 19.75
N GLU A 169 6.90 1.39 20.93
CA GLU A 169 6.00 2.19 21.79
C GLU A 169 5.62 3.52 21.12
N THR A 170 6.60 4.15 20.45
CA THR A 170 6.36 5.36 19.65
C THR A 170 5.40 5.07 18.51
N VAL A 171 5.57 3.96 17.79
CA VAL A 171 4.65 3.55 16.72
C VAL A 171 3.24 3.31 17.26
N MET A 172 3.11 2.63 18.40
CA MET A 172 1.79 2.37 19.01
C MET A 172 1.09 3.66 19.42
N ARG A 173 1.82 4.59 20.03
CA ARG A 173 1.30 5.92 20.42
C ARG A 173 0.88 6.72 19.19
N ASP A 174 1.74 6.82 18.19
CA ASP A 174 1.50 7.57 16.96
C ASP A 174 0.32 6.97 16.18
N TRP A 175 0.19 5.65 16.14
CA TRP A 175 -0.95 4.97 15.54
C TRP A 175 -2.27 5.29 16.25
N LYS A 176 -2.27 5.31 17.60
CA LYS A 176 -3.47 5.66 18.39
C LYS A 176 -3.88 7.12 18.13
N LEU A 177 -2.93 8.05 18.15
CA LEU A 177 -3.19 9.47 17.92
C LEU A 177 -3.63 9.74 16.47
N ALA A 178 -2.96 9.13 15.49
CA ALA A 178 -3.34 9.26 14.09
C ALA A 178 -4.75 8.74 13.82
N LYS A 179 -5.14 7.61 14.39
CA LYS A 179 -6.52 7.11 14.27
C LYS A 179 -7.55 8.06 14.87
N ALA A 180 -7.28 8.61 16.05
CA ALA A 180 -8.19 9.57 16.69
C ALA A 180 -8.35 10.83 15.84
N TRP A 181 -7.25 11.34 15.29
CA TRP A 181 -7.25 12.50 14.40
C TRP A 181 -8.03 12.24 13.11
N LEU A 182 -7.76 11.10 12.44
CA LEU A 182 -8.47 10.70 11.22
C LEU A 182 -9.97 10.55 11.46
N LEU A 183 -10.38 9.97 12.60
CA LEU A 183 -11.80 9.84 12.95
C LEU A 183 -12.47 11.21 13.14
N GLY A 184 -11.75 12.21 13.64
CA GLY A 184 -12.22 13.59 13.71
C GLY A 184 -12.44 14.20 12.32
N GLU A 185 -11.43 14.09 11.47
CA GLU A 185 -11.46 14.62 10.09
C GLU A 185 -12.53 13.98 9.20
N LEU A 186 -12.80 12.69 9.38
CA LEU A 186 -13.80 11.96 8.58
C LEU A 186 -15.25 12.21 9.04
N LYS A 187 -15.46 12.81 10.21
CA LYS A 187 -16.77 13.18 10.73
C LYS A 187 -17.13 14.64 10.48
N ALA A 188 -16.14 15.49 10.21
CA ALA A 188 -16.31 16.90 9.91
C ALA A 188 -16.76 17.10 8.46
#